data_9f0c367256025f558ea5056e685ade59
#
_entry.id   9f0c367256025f558ea5056e685ade59
#
_cell.length_a   1.000
_cell.length_b   1.000
_cell.length_c   1.000
_cell.angle_alpha   90.00
_cell.angle_beta   90.00
_cell.angle_gamma   90.00
#
_symmetry.space_group_name_H-M   'P 1'
#
loop_
_entity.id
_entity.type
_entity.pdbx_description
1 polymer ?
#
loop_
_entity_poly.entity_id
_entity_poly.type
_entity_poly.pdbx_seq_one_letter_code
_entity_poly.pdbx_strand_id
1 'polypeptide(L)'
;MLRQDYSHNLFLNQLSNTMKKLFLIAFFALLPFSLNAESNLDKILSAGVLKVGTTGDWDPMTMKDPATNKYKGFDIDVMNELAKDLGVKVEFVPAEWKTIVSGITSERYDISTSVTKTPKRAEVAGF
;
A
#
# COMPACT_ATOMS: atom_id res chain seq x y z
N MET A 1 -14.98 14.37 -67.31
CA MET A 1 -15.98 14.17 -66.24
C MET A 1 -15.60 13.03 -65.27
N LEU A 2 -14.93 11.97 -65.70
CA LEU A 2 -14.58 10.80 -64.87
C LEU A 2 -13.35 11.00 -63.90
N ARG A 3 -12.56 12.04 -64.06
CA ARG A 3 -11.36 12.28 -63.27
C ARG A 3 -11.63 12.99 -61.94
N GLN A 4 -12.76 13.68 -61.83
CA GLN A 4 -13.14 14.44 -60.64
C GLN A 4 -13.79 13.53 -59.57
N ASP A 5 -14.52 12.51 -59.99
CA ASP A 5 -15.16 11.56 -59.08
C ASP A 5 -14.15 10.63 -58.37
N TYR A 6 -13.03 10.31 -59.04
CA TYR A 6 -12.02 9.42 -58.49
C TYR A 6 -11.24 10.08 -57.34
N SER A 7 -10.91 11.37 -57.46
CA SER A 7 -10.23 12.14 -56.44
C SER A 7 -11.09 12.38 -55.18
N HIS A 8 -12.39 12.57 -55.39
CA HIS A 8 -13.34 12.79 -54.31
C HIS A 8 -13.57 11.51 -53.48
N ASN A 9 -13.66 10.37 -54.09
CA ASN A 9 -13.81 9.07 -53.44
C ASN A 9 -12.54 8.65 -52.67
N LEU A 10 -11.34 8.95 -53.19
CA LEU A 10 -10.07 8.73 -52.50
C LEU A 10 -9.95 9.61 -51.25
N PHE A 11 -10.36 10.87 -51.34
CA PHE A 11 -10.33 11.81 -50.21
C PHE A 11 -11.29 11.38 -49.10
N LEU A 12 -12.51 10.96 -49.43
CA LEU A 12 -13.48 10.45 -48.45
C LEU A 12 -13.06 9.16 -47.79
N ASN A 13 -12.41 8.24 -48.53
CA ASN A 13 -11.84 7.01 -47.95
C ASN A 13 -10.69 7.30 -47.02
N GLN A 14 -9.86 8.29 -47.33
CA GLN A 14 -8.73 8.68 -46.47
C GLN A 14 -9.19 9.35 -45.19
N LEU A 15 -10.21 10.19 -45.24
CA LEU A 15 -10.89 10.78 -44.07
C LEU A 15 -11.54 9.71 -43.19
N SER A 16 -12.21 8.72 -43.78
CA SER A 16 -12.82 7.60 -43.05
C SER A 16 -11.78 6.76 -42.32
N ASN A 17 -10.63 6.48 -42.93
CA ASN A 17 -9.56 5.72 -42.31
C ASN A 17 -8.87 6.50 -41.16
N THR A 18 -8.73 7.82 -41.32
CA THR A 18 -8.16 8.68 -40.27
C THR A 18 -9.11 8.78 -39.07
N MET A 19 -10.40 8.92 -39.32
CA MET A 19 -11.41 8.94 -38.24
C MET A 19 -11.50 7.59 -37.52
N LYS A 20 -11.43 6.47 -38.25
CA LYS A 20 -11.39 5.12 -37.63
C LYS A 20 -10.15 4.94 -36.75
N LYS A 21 -8.99 5.42 -37.16
CA LYS A 21 -7.76 5.40 -36.34
C LYS A 21 -7.87 6.29 -35.09
N LEU A 22 -8.46 7.48 -35.23
CA LEU A 22 -8.73 8.37 -34.10
C LEU A 22 -9.75 7.77 -33.11
N PHE A 23 -10.78 7.09 -33.61
CA PHE A 23 -11.76 6.38 -32.75
C PHE A 23 -11.11 5.20 -31.99
N LEU A 24 -10.20 4.46 -32.64
CA LEU A 24 -9.47 3.36 -32.00
C LEU A 24 -8.52 3.87 -30.91
N ILE A 25 -7.84 5.00 -31.14
CA ILE A 25 -6.95 5.62 -30.15
C ILE A 25 -7.76 6.17 -28.96
N ALA A 26 -8.90 6.81 -29.23
CA ALA A 26 -9.81 7.31 -28.19
C ALA A 26 -10.43 6.17 -27.36
N PHE A 27 -10.76 5.04 -27.98
CA PHE A 27 -11.28 3.87 -27.28
C PHE A 27 -10.24 3.22 -26.37
N PHE A 28 -8.96 3.18 -26.79
CA PHE A 28 -7.87 2.66 -25.98
C PHE A 28 -7.51 3.57 -24.80
N ALA A 29 -7.73 4.89 -24.93
CA ALA A 29 -7.51 5.87 -23.86
C ALA A 29 -8.61 5.84 -22.78
N LEU A 30 -9.74 5.21 -23.05
CA LEU A 30 -10.87 5.04 -22.12
C LEU A 30 -10.84 3.71 -21.35
N LEU A 31 -9.80 2.88 -21.52
CA LEU A 31 -9.62 1.72 -20.65
C LEU A 31 -9.35 2.23 -19.23
N PRO A 32 -10.21 1.90 -18.25
CA PRO A 32 -9.93 2.25 -16.88
C PRO A 32 -8.61 1.55 -16.50
N PHE A 33 -7.56 2.32 -16.31
CA PHE A 33 -6.40 1.88 -15.54
C PHE A 33 -6.95 1.64 -14.13
N SER A 34 -7.34 0.42 -13.83
CA SER A 34 -7.59 0.01 -12.45
C SER A 34 -6.25 0.08 -11.74
N LEU A 35 -5.94 1.25 -11.19
CA LEU A 35 -4.94 1.39 -10.14
C LEU A 35 -5.50 0.60 -8.94
N ASN A 36 -5.22 -0.70 -8.90
CA ASN A 36 -5.37 -1.47 -7.68
C ASN A 36 -4.37 -0.87 -6.70
N ALA A 37 -4.85 0.01 -5.82
CA ALA A 37 -4.07 0.41 -4.67
C ALA A 37 -3.84 -0.87 -3.84
N GLU A 38 -2.62 -1.35 -3.86
CA GLU A 38 -2.20 -2.50 -3.06
C GLU A 38 -2.48 -2.18 -1.59
N SER A 39 -3.24 -3.05 -0.91
CA SER A 39 -3.53 -2.85 0.51
C SER A 39 -2.27 -3.05 1.34
N ASN A 40 -2.20 -2.47 2.53
CA ASN A 40 -1.07 -2.71 3.43
C ASN A 40 -0.92 -4.19 3.78
N LEU A 41 -2.03 -4.92 3.85
CA LEU A 41 -1.99 -6.37 4.06
C LEU A 41 -1.32 -7.10 2.88
N ASP A 42 -1.66 -6.74 1.63
CA ASP A 42 -1.02 -7.35 0.46
C ASP A 42 0.48 -7.09 0.43
N LYS A 43 0.92 -5.87 0.81
CA LYS A 43 2.34 -5.53 0.96
C LYS A 43 3.03 -6.40 2.00
N ILE A 44 2.43 -6.62 3.18
CA ILE A 44 2.96 -7.48 4.25
C ILE A 44 3.08 -8.93 3.75
N LEU A 45 2.02 -9.46 3.14
CA LEU A 45 2.00 -10.84 2.64
C LEU A 45 3.02 -11.06 1.52
N SER A 46 3.14 -10.12 0.58
CA SER A 46 4.12 -10.21 -0.53
C SER A 46 5.56 -10.04 -0.04
N ALA A 47 5.81 -9.17 0.95
CA ALA A 47 7.12 -9.02 1.57
C ALA A 47 7.51 -10.20 2.47
N GLY A 48 6.52 -10.97 2.97
CA GLY A 48 6.74 -12.06 3.91
C GLY A 48 7.20 -11.62 5.30
N VAL A 49 7.00 -10.34 5.66
CA VAL A 49 7.44 -9.73 6.92
C VAL A 49 6.39 -8.76 7.42
N LEU A 50 6.02 -8.89 8.70
CA LEU A 50 5.23 -7.92 9.46
C LEU A 50 6.18 -7.08 10.32
N LYS A 51 6.30 -5.79 10.04
CA LYS A 51 7.08 -4.85 10.85
C LYS A 51 6.22 -4.25 11.94
N VAL A 52 6.65 -4.40 13.19
CA VAL A 52 5.93 -3.95 14.38
C VAL A 52 6.72 -2.88 15.10
N GLY A 53 6.21 -1.65 15.16
CA GLY A 53 6.80 -0.57 15.95
C GLY A 53 6.52 -0.77 17.43
N THR A 54 7.56 -0.82 18.26
CA THR A 54 7.45 -1.01 19.71
C THR A 54 8.47 -0.17 20.48
N THR A 55 8.06 0.37 21.64
CA THR A 55 8.93 1.19 22.48
C THR A 55 9.87 0.37 23.34
N GLY A 56 9.43 -0.81 23.77
CA GLY A 56 10.23 -1.71 24.59
C GLY A 56 10.48 -1.24 26.02
N ASP A 57 9.65 -0.32 26.53
CA ASP A 57 9.78 0.29 27.86
C ASP A 57 8.47 0.29 28.68
N TRP A 58 7.51 -0.54 28.30
CA TRP A 58 6.19 -0.62 28.96
C TRP A 58 5.89 -2.03 29.49
N ASP A 59 6.36 -2.32 30.71
CA ASP A 59 6.09 -3.58 31.42
C ASP A 59 4.61 -3.67 31.86
N PRO A 60 3.91 -4.81 31.68
CA PRO A 60 4.36 -6.09 31.07
C PRO A 60 4.06 -6.20 29.56
N MET A 61 3.63 -5.13 28.91
CA MET A 61 3.14 -5.16 27.52
C MET A 61 4.30 -5.32 26.53
N THR A 62 5.31 -4.48 26.64
CA THR A 62 6.48 -4.51 25.76
C THR A 62 7.73 -4.10 26.53
N MET A 63 8.72 -4.97 26.56
CA MET A 63 9.99 -4.75 27.22
C MET A 63 11.13 -5.15 26.30
N LYS A 64 12.20 -4.37 26.30
CA LYS A 64 13.43 -4.70 25.60
C LYS A 64 14.50 -5.10 26.62
N ASP A 65 15.03 -6.30 26.51
CA ASP A 65 16.14 -6.75 27.31
C ASP A 65 17.43 -6.05 26.85
N PRO A 66 18.08 -5.26 27.72
CA PRO A 66 19.26 -4.50 27.33
C PRO A 66 20.49 -5.39 27.07
N ALA A 67 20.55 -6.59 27.65
CA ALA A 67 21.68 -7.51 27.47
C ALA A 67 21.59 -8.27 26.12
N THR A 68 20.39 -8.65 25.71
CA THR A 68 20.15 -9.45 24.50
C THR A 68 19.55 -8.68 23.34
N ASN A 69 19.09 -7.45 23.59
CA ASN A 69 18.31 -6.63 22.65
C ASN A 69 17.00 -7.29 22.16
N LYS A 70 16.54 -8.36 22.80
CA LYS A 70 15.29 -9.04 22.45
C LYS A 70 14.11 -8.37 23.12
N TYR A 71 13.00 -8.35 22.41
CA TYR A 71 11.72 -7.90 22.94
C TYR A 71 10.95 -9.05 23.58
N LYS A 72 10.22 -8.74 24.66
CA LYS A 72 9.32 -9.66 25.38
C LYS A 72 8.11 -8.89 25.93
N GLY A 73 7.05 -9.61 26.25
CA GLY A 73 5.83 -9.05 26.84
C GLY A 73 4.59 -9.47 26.07
N PHE A 74 3.43 -9.12 26.62
CA PHE A 74 2.14 -9.52 26.08
C PHE A 74 1.95 -9.09 24.61
N ASP A 75 2.24 -7.84 24.29
CA ASP A 75 2.13 -7.32 22.91
C ASP A 75 3.06 -8.06 21.94
N ILE A 76 4.24 -8.43 22.44
CA ILE A 76 5.23 -9.16 21.63
C ILE A 76 4.71 -10.55 21.28
N ASP A 77 4.12 -11.24 22.25
CA ASP A 77 3.54 -12.58 22.05
C ASP A 77 2.35 -12.52 21.07
N VAL A 78 1.46 -11.53 21.23
CA VAL A 78 0.33 -11.31 20.31
C VAL A 78 0.81 -11.06 18.89
N MET A 79 1.84 -10.25 18.68
CA MET A 79 2.38 -9.96 17.35
C MET A 79 3.10 -11.16 16.73
N ASN A 80 3.76 -11.98 17.53
CA ASN A 80 4.32 -13.24 17.06
C ASN A 80 3.23 -14.21 16.56
N GLU A 81 2.13 -14.36 17.30
CA GLU A 81 1.00 -15.19 16.86
C GLU A 81 0.31 -14.61 15.62
N LEU A 82 0.11 -13.30 15.55
CA LEU A 82 -0.44 -12.66 14.35
C LEU A 82 0.43 -12.92 13.12
N ALA A 83 1.73 -12.76 13.23
CA ALA A 83 2.65 -13.01 12.11
C ALA A 83 2.61 -14.49 11.67
N LYS A 84 2.51 -15.41 12.62
CA LYS A 84 2.36 -16.83 12.36
C LYS A 84 1.05 -17.16 11.64
N ASP A 85 -0.07 -16.57 12.06
CA ASP A 85 -1.37 -16.74 11.42
C ASP A 85 -1.38 -16.19 9.99
N LEU A 86 -0.66 -15.09 9.75
CA LEU A 86 -0.47 -14.51 8.41
C LEU A 86 0.56 -15.30 7.56
N GLY A 87 1.30 -16.24 8.14
CA GLY A 87 2.35 -16.98 7.44
C GLY A 87 3.58 -16.14 7.09
N VAL A 88 3.86 -15.08 7.86
CA VAL A 88 4.99 -14.17 7.65
C VAL A 88 5.93 -14.15 8.86
N LYS A 89 7.13 -13.59 8.69
CA LYS A 89 8.04 -13.32 9.80
C LYS A 89 7.63 -12.03 10.51
N VAL A 90 7.95 -11.90 11.80
CA VAL A 90 7.81 -10.64 12.53
C VAL A 90 9.17 -9.96 12.65
N GLU A 91 9.19 -8.64 12.50
CA GLU A 91 10.34 -7.76 12.77
C GLU A 91 9.91 -6.66 13.73
N PHE A 92 10.51 -6.60 14.92
CA PHE A 92 10.25 -5.54 15.89
C PHE A 92 11.17 -4.35 15.63
N VAL A 93 10.57 -3.21 15.29
CA VAL A 93 11.26 -1.97 14.96
C VAL A 93 11.24 -1.03 16.18
N PRO A 94 12.41 -0.58 16.67
CA PRO A 94 12.45 0.39 17.76
C PRO A 94 11.70 1.67 17.42
N ALA A 95 10.80 2.08 18.30
CA ALA A 95 10.00 3.29 18.15
C ALA A 95 10.00 4.10 19.45
N GLU A 96 9.74 5.39 19.35
CA GLU A 96 9.53 6.26 20.49
C GLU A 96 8.05 6.62 20.59
N TRP A 97 7.54 6.75 21.82
CA TRP A 97 6.13 7.07 22.04
C TRP A 97 5.67 8.34 21.31
N LYS A 98 6.50 9.37 21.24
CA LYS A 98 6.20 10.63 20.56
C LYS A 98 6.00 10.46 19.05
N THR A 99 6.64 9.49 18.45
CA THR A 99 6.66 9.26 16.99
C THR A 99 5.98 7.95 16.59
N ILE A 100 5.29 7.27 17.52
CA ILE A 100 4.71 5.95 17.27
C ILE A 100 3.69 5.94 16.12
N VAL A 101 2.84 6.96 16.00
CA VAL A 101 1.86 7.08 14.93
C VAL A 101 2.50 7.56 13.63
N SER A 102 3.44 8.50 13.70
CA SER A 102 4.13 8.97 12.50
C SER A 102 5.03 7.91 11.87
N GLY A 103 5.48 6.93 12.64
CA GLY A 103 6.21 5.77 12.12
C GLY A 103 5.37 4.88 11.21
N ILE A 104 4.06 4.77 11.49
CA ILE A 104 3.09 4.06 10.61
C ILE A 104 2.89 4.87 9.32
N THR A 105 2.60 6.16 9.43
CA THR A 105 2.33 7.02 8.26
C THR A 105 3.54 7.23 7.35
N SER A 106 4.75 7.04 7.89
CA SER A 106 6.01 7.08 7.12
C SER A 106 6.51 5.69 6.68
N GLU A 107 5.69 4.65 6.85
CA GLU A 107 5.99 3.26 6.44
C GLU A 107 7.27 2.68 7.09
N ARG A 108 7.68 3.17 8.28
CA ARG A 108 8.79 2.58 9.04
C ARG A 108 8.42 1.20 9.59
N TYR A 109 7.15 1.03 9.95
CA TYR A 109 6.54 -0.23 10.37
C TYR A 109 5.06 -0.24 9.98
N ASP A 110 4.51 -1.43 9.88
CA ASP A 110 3.16 -1.67 9.38
C ASP A 110 2.09 -1.47 10.47
N ILE A 111 2.44 -1.81 11.70
CA ILE A 111 1.54 -1.78 12.86
C ILE A 111 2.32 -1.38 14.12
N SER A 112 1.59 -0.88 15.10
CA SER A 112 2.07 -0.71 16.47
C SER A 112 1.00 -1.15 17.46
N THR A 113 1.41 -1.62 18.63
CA THR A 113 0.53 -2.14 19.67
C THR A 113 0.29 -1.12 20.77
N SER A 114 -0.78 -1.34 21.57
CA SER A 114 -1.10 -0.59 22.79
C SER A 114 -1.20 0.93 22.62
N VAL A 115 -1.45 1.40 21.40
CA VAL A 115 -1.65 2.81 21.08
C VAL A 115 -3.13 3.17 21.21
N THR A 116 -3.47 3.97 22.23
CA THR A 116 -4.84 4.41 22.48
C THR A 116 -5.39 5.19 21.27
N LYS A 117 -6.58 4.80 20.81
CA LYS A 117 -7.32 5.53 19.78
C LYS A 117 -7.74 6.90 20.31
N THR A 118 -7.38 7.95 19.58
CA THR A 118 -7.88 9.31 19.79
C THR A 118 -8.38 9.88 18.46
N PRO A 119 -9.29 10.88 18.45
CA PRO A 119 -9.75 11.50 17.21
C PRO A 119 -8.59 11.94 16.32
N LYS A 120 -7.62 12.66 16.89
CA LYS A 120 -6.44 13.14 16.16
C LYS A 120 -5.59 12.00 15.54
N ARG A 121 -5.42 10.89 16.24
CA ARG A 121 -4.67 9.74 15.72
C ARG A 121 -5.46 9.00 14.63
N ALA A 122 -6.79 8.89 14.80
CA ALA A 122 -7.65 8.22 13.84
C ALA A 122 -7.82 8.98 12.51
N GLU A 123 -7.43 10.25 12.44
CA GLU A 123 -7.39 11.02 11.18
C GLU A 123 -6.26 10.54 10.25
N VAL A 124 -5.21 9.93 10.79
CA VAL A 124 -3.98 9.63 10.04
C VAL A 124 -3.59 8.15 10.05
N ALA A 125 -4.17 7.34 10.92
CA ALA A 125 -3.90 5.91 11.02
C ALA A 125 -5.18 5.11 11.30
N GLY A 126 -5.24 3.86 10.83
CA GLY A 126 -6.28 2.91 11.16
C GLY A 126 -6.15 2.38 12.61
N PHE A 127 -7.29 2.08 13.25
CA PHE A 127 -7.38 1.52 14.61
C PHE A 127 -8.44 0.43 14.67
#